data_ad9001f33e58cc3d627ab559786a6fb5
#
_entry.id   ad9001f33e58cc3d627ab559786a6fb5
#
_cell.length_a   1.000
_cell.length_b   1.000
_cell.length_c   1.000
_cell.angle_alpha   90.00
_cell.angle_beta   90.00
_cell.angle_gamma   90.00
#
_symmetry.space_group_name_H-M   'P 1'
#
loop_
_entity.id
_entity.type
_entity.pdbx_description
1 polymer ?
#
loop_
_entity_poly.entity_id
_entity_poly.type
_entity_poly.pdbx_seq_one_letter_code
_entity_poly.pdbx_strand_id
1 'polypeptide(L)'
;MRNLSILLFLIFSNLSAFAQDTLVLPIKPVVKDANYAGGNTEDLYYYVNNNFNYNNVKKEDIPKTAKKKPYFVFYVVFAVSEDGKAFEFSPKEISAENSFYKEAVRVIASTRWNVATKDNEYKKQFMVIPIKANIGDF
;
A
#
# COMPACT_ATOMS: atom_id res chain seq x y z
N MET A 1 19.10 80.50 -48.61
CA MET A 1 19.75 79.56 -47.71
C MET A 1 18.72 79.14 -46.64
N ARG A 2 18.10 78.03 -46.82
CA ARG A 2 17.04 77.56 -45.91
C ARG A 2 17.49 76.25 -45.36
N ASN A 3 17.81 76.22 -44.05
CA ASN A 3 18.15 75.01 -43.31
C ASN A 3 16.89 74.21 -43.10
N LEU A 4 16.84 73.02 -43.68
CA LEU A 4 15.77 72.08 -43.48
C LEU A 4 16.21 71.13 -42.37
N SER A 5 15.74 71.36 -41.12
CA SER A 5 15.90 70.43 -39.97
C SER A 5 14.97 69.29 -40.19
N ILE A 6 15.54 68.11 -40.43
CA ILE A 6 14.80 66.82 -40.44
C ILE A 6 14.73 66.37 -39.00
N LEU A 7 13.54 66.50 -38.43
CA LEU A 7 13.21 65.95 -37.08
C LEU A 7 12.91 64.44 -37.23
N LEU A 8 13.90 63.64 -36.86
CA LEU A 8 13.72 62.15 -36.82
C LEU A 8 12.94 61.73 -35.59
N PHE A 9 11.66 61.41 -35.80
CA PHE A 9 10.82 60.86 -34.73
C PHE A 9 11.16 59.36 -34.54
N LEU A 10 11.95 59.08 -33.52
CA LEU A 10 12.14 57.68 -33.04
C LEU A 10 10.89 57.24 -32.28
N ILE A 11 10.05 56.44 -32.93
CA ILE A 11 8.94 55.76 -32.28
C ILE A 11 9.52 54.56 -31.54
N PHE A 12 9.72 54.69 -30.23
CA PHE A 12 9.94 53.55 -29.35
C PHE A 12 8.63 52.79 -29.20
N SER A 13 8.44 51.74 -29.96
CA SER A 13 7.41 50.75 -29.69
C SER A 13 7.82 49.94 -28.48
N ASN A 14 7.25 50.26 -27.31
CA ASN A 14 7.31 49.42 -26.14
C ASN A 14 6.58 48.11 -26.43
N LEU A 15 7.33 47.09 -26.83
CA LEU A 15 6.85 45.71 -26.81
C LEU A 15 6.78 45.28 -25.34
N SER A 16 5.63 45.48 -24.71
CA SER A 16 5.32 44.84 -23.43
C SER A 16 5.21 43.34 -23.70
N ALA A 17 6.27 42.59 -23.40
CA ALA A 17 6.22 41.17 -23.30
C ALA A 17 5.30 40.84 -22.13
N PHE A 18 4.04 40.50 -22.42
CA PHE A 18 3.18 39.84 -21.44
C PHE A 18 3.83 38.49 -21.17
N ALA A 19 4.55 38.40 -20.07
CA ALA A 19 4.88 37.11 -19.47
C ALA A 19 3.53 36.47 -19.14
N GLN A 20 3.11 35.51 -19.96
CA GLN A 20 2.02 34.60 -19.57
C GLN A 20 2.54 33.82 -18.40
N ASP A 21 2.17 34.24 -17.19
CA ASP A 21 2.24 33.40 -16.00
C ASP A 21 1.36 32.17 -16.29
N THR A 22 1.98 31.13 -16.81
CA THR A 22 1.34 29.84 -16.96
C THR A 22 1.10 29.36 -15.55
N LEU A 23 -0.14 29.49 -15.09
CA LEU A 23 -0.58 28.98 -13.78
C LEU A 23 -0.40 27.47 -13.85
N VAL A 24 0.79 26.98 -13.47
CA VAL A 24 1.06 25.56 -13.32
C VAL A 24 0.28 25.12 -12.09
N LEU A 25 -0.94 24.64 -12.32
CA LEU A 25 -1.71 24.00 -11.26
C LEU A 25 -0.86 22.86 -10.71
N PRO A 26 -0.72 22.75 -9.37
CA PRO A 26 0.03 21.64 -8.79
C PRO A 26 -0.63 20.33 -9.20
N ILE A 27 0.10 19.54 -10.00
CA ILE A 27 -0.37 18.21 -10.41
C ILE A 27 -0.44 17.38 -9.14
N LYS A 28 -1.66 16.99 -8.76
CA LYS A 28 -1.87 16.12 -7.60
C LYS A 28 -1.21 14.76 -7.89
N PRO A 29 -0.34 14.25 -7.00
CA PRO A 29 0.32 12.97 -7.22
C PRO A 29 -0.72 11.85 -7.35
N VAL A 30 -0.53 10.98 -8.34
CA VAL A 30 -1.34 9.77 -8.52
C VAL A 30 -0.80 8.69 -7.59
N VAL A 31 -1.57 8.33 -6.57
CA VAL A 31 -1.23 7.28 -5.60
C VAL A 31 -2.14 6.08 -5.84
N LYS A 32 -1.53 4.90 -5.96
CA LYS A 32 -2.23 3.61 -5.97
C LYS A 32 -1.75 2.79 -4.78
N ASP A 33 -2.68 2.27 -4.00
CA ASP A 33 -2.36 1.40 -2.87
C ASP A 33 -2.12 -0.04 -3.33
N ALA A 34 -1.30 -0.76 -2.56
CA ALA A 34 -1.13 -2.20 -2.76
C ALA A 34 -2.45 -2.93 -2.50
N ASN A 35 -2.71 -3.97 -3.30
CA ASN A 35 -3.88 -4.82 -3.12
C ASN A 35 -3.58 -6.26 -3.51
N TYR A 36 -4.43 -7.18 -3.07
CA TYR A 36 -4.29 -8.60 -3.38
C TYR A 36 -4.45 -8.84 -4.89
N ALA A 37 -3.47 -9.49 -5.51
CA ALA A 37 -3.49 -9.73 -6.96
C ALA A 37 -4.44 -10.85 -7.39
N GLY A 38 -4.87 -11.71 -6.46
CA GLY A 38 -5.80 -12.81 -6.70
C GLY A 38 -7.29 -12.41 -6.67
N GLY A 39 -7.61 -11.13 -6.50
CA GLY A 39 -8.99 -10.65 -6.43
C GLY A 39 -9.19 -9.54 -5.40
N ASN A 40 -10.36 -9.52 -4.79
CA ASN A 40 -10.70 -8.54 -3.75
C ASN A 40 -10.33 -9.04 -2.34
N THR A 41 -10.71 -8.29 -1.32
CA THR A 41 -10.43 -8.63 0.09
C THR A 41 -11.13 -9.94 0.52
N GLU A 42 -12.32 -10.22 0.04
CA GLU A 42 -13.04 -11.47 0.35
C GLU A 42 -12.34 -12.68 -0.25
N ASP A 43 -11.83 -12.55 -1.47
CA ASP A 43 -11.04 -13.59 -2.14
C ASP A 43 -9.74 -13.88 -1.36
N LEU A 44 -9.10 -12.85 -0.80
CA LEU A 44 -7.95 -13.03 0.07
C LEU A 44 -8.30 -13.81 1.33
N TYR A 45 -9.39 -13.46 2.02
CA TYR A 45 -9.82 -14.19 3.20
C TYR A 45 -10.20 -15.64 2.88
N TYR A 46 -10.86 -15.87 1.77
CA TYR A 46 -11.17 -17.22 1.29
C TYR A 46 -9.89 -18.02 1.01
N TYR A 47 -8.91 -17.42 0.35
CA TYR A 47 -7.61 -18.03 0.11
C TYR A 47 -6.90 -18.39 1.41
N VAL A 48 -6.82 -17.46 2.36
CA VAL A 48 -6.18 -17.69 3.66
C VAL A 48 -6.86 -18.82 4.41
N ASN A 49 -8.19 -18.80 4.52
CA ASN A 49 -8.94 -19.84 5.24
C ASN A 49 -8.76 -21.24 4.64
N ASN A 50 -8.73 -21.34 3.30
CA ASN A 50 -8.59 -22.63 2.62
C ASN A 50 -7.16 -23.20 2.68
N ASN A 51 -6.17 -22.34 2.86
CA ASN A 51 -4.76 -22.73 2.89
C ASN A 51 -4.17 -22.78 4.32
N PHE A 52 -4.92 -22.33 5.32
CA PHE A 52 -4.51 -22.39 6.72
C PHE A 52 -4.60 -23.84 7.23
N ASN A 53 -3.46 -24.42 7.56
CA ASN A 53 -3.38 -25.80 8.00
C ASN A 53 -3.35 -25.91 9.54
N TYR A 54 -4.45 -26.31 10.12
CA TYR A 54 -4.57 -26.48 11.58
C TYR A 54 -3.68 -27.58 12.16
N ASN A 55 -3.15 -28.49 11.34
CA ASN A 55 -2.16 -29.48 11.81
C ASN A 55 -0.80 -28.85 12.15
N ASN A 56 -0.54 -27.63 11.67
CA ASN A 56 0.69 -26.90 11.94
C ASN A 56 0.62 -26.05 13.21
N VAL A 57 -0.54 -25.97 13.86
CA VAL A 57 -0.74 -25.13 15.05
C VAL A 57 -0.88 -25.95 16.31
N LYS A 58 -0.54 -25.34 17.45
CA LYS A 58 -0.55 -25.97 18.74
C LYS A 58 -1.70 -25.43 19.60
N LYS A 59 -2.45 -26.30 20.23
CA LYS A 59 -3.55 -25.94 21.12
C LYS A 59 -3.11 -25.07 22.30
N GLU A 60 -1.88 -25.24 22.76
CA GLU A 60 -1.29 -24.47 23.86
C GLU A 60 -1.10 -23.01 23.49
N ASP A 61 -0.95 -22.71 22.19
CA ASP A 61 -0.76 -21.37 21.65
C ASP A 61 -2.06 -20.56 21.53
N ILE A 62 -3.22 -21.18 21.82
CA ILE A 62 -4.50 -20.47 21.87
C ILE A 62 -4.45 -19.46 23.03
N PRO A 63 -4.68 -18.16 22.76
CA PRO A 63 -4.69 -17.14 23.81
C PRO A 63 -5.67 -17.49 24.93
N LYS A 64 -5.26 -17.28 26.18
CA LYS A 64 -6.11 -17.58 27.35
C LYS A 64 -7.49 -16.90 27.27
N THR A 65 -7.54 -15.69 26.71
CA THR A 65 -8.76 -14.91 26.50
C THR A 65 -9.70 -15.51 25.45
N ALA A 66 -9.18 -16.39 24.60
CA ALA A 66 -9.92 -17.02 23.50
C ALA A 66 -10.38 -18.48 23.83
N LYS A 67 -9.88 -19.09 24.88
CA LYS A 67 -10.14 -20.54 25.19
C LYS A 67 -11.62 -20.94 25.30
N LYS A 68 -12.51 -19.98 25.55
CA LYS A 68 -13.96 -20.22 25.67
C LYS A 68 -14.74 -19.72 24.44
N LYS A 69 -14.04 -19.33 23.39
CA LYS A 69 -14.63 -18.79 22.15
C LYS A 69 -14.46 -19.81 21.03
N PRO A 70 -15.33 -19.82 20.01
CA PRO A 70 -15.15 -20.68 18.84
C PRO A 70 -14.03 -20.23 17.90
N TYR A 71 -13.55 -18.99 18.05
CA TYR A 71 -12.47 -18.43 17.26
C TYR A 71 -11.76 -17.30 18.02
N PHE A 72 -10.61 -16.90 17.53
CA PHE A 72 -9.96 -15.62 17.89
C PHE A 72 -9.41 -14.94 16.66
N VAL A 73 -9.19 -13.61 16.76
CA VAL A 73 -8.63 -12.79 15.71
C VAL A 73 -7.30 -12.25 16.15
N PHE A 74 -6.33 -12.30 15.27
CA PHE A 74 -5.04 -11.66 15.41
C PHE A 74 -4.64 -11.01 14.09
N TYR A 75 -3.59 -10.19 14.10
CA TYR A 75 -3.21 -9.42 12.92
C TYR A 75 -1.80 -9.80 12.47
N VAL A 76 -1.60 -9.84 11.17
CA VAL A 76 -0.30 -9.97 10.52
C VAL A 76 -0.01 -8.68 9.79
N VAL A 77 1.12 -8.07 10.11
CA VAL A 77 1.65 -6.90 9.42
C VAL A 77 2.76 -7.36 8.49
N PHE A 78 2.79 -6.86 7.26
CA PHE A 78 3.85 -7.16 6.30
C PHE A 78 3.99 -6.02 5.30
N ALA A 79 5.11 -5.95 4.60
CA ALA A 79 5.31 -5.05 3.49
C ALA A 79 5.11 -5.78 2.17
N VAL A 80 4.75 -5.04 1.14
CA VAL A 80 4.72 -5.53 -0.25
C VAL A 80 5.98 -5.07 -0.95
N SER A 81 6.74 -6.03 -1.50
CA SER A 81 7.96 -5.77 -2.25
C SER A 81 7.67 -5.31 -3.68
N GLU A 82 8.68 -4.77 -4.35
CA GLU A 82 8.55 -4.30 -5.74
C GLU A 82 8.12 -5.40 -6.73
N ASP A 83 8.48 -6.66 -6.45
CA ASP A 83 8.07 -7.83 -7.24
C ASP A 83 6.74 -8.45 -6.77
N GLY A 84 5.98 -7.76 -5.92
CA GLY A 84 4.65 -8.17 -5.49
C GLY A 84 4.60 -9.30 -4.47
N LYS A 85 5.66 -9.49 -3.68
CA LYS A 85 5.71 -10.48 -2.61
C LYS A 85 5.48 -9.83 -1.25
N ALA A 86 4.83 -10.56 -0.34
CA ALA A 86 4.76 -10.19 1.06
C ALA A 86 6.09 -10.49 1.75
N PHE A 87 6.62 -9.54 2.51
CA PHE A 87 7.87 -9.65 3.25
C PHE A 87 7.86 -8.74 4.50
N GLU A 88 8.92 -8.75 5.31
CA GLU A 88 9.00 -7.98 6.57
C GLU A 88 7.77 -8.21 7.49
N PHE A 89 7.51 -9.47 7.77
CA PHE A 89 6.38 -9.84 8.62
C PHE A 89 6.62 -9.46 10.08
N SER A 90 5.58 -8.91 10.71
CA SER A 90 5.56 -8.67 12.16
C SER A 90 4.18 -9.00 12.75
N PRO A 91 4.14 -9.53 13.97
CA PRO A 91 2.89 -9.82 14.66
C PRO A 91 2.29 -8.56 15.27
N LYS A 92 0.96 -8.56 15.41
CA LYS A 92 0.23 -7.58 16.20
C LYS A 92 -0.79 -8.32 17.05
N GLU A 93 -0.75 -8.05 18.36
CA GLU A 93 -1.62 -8.68 19.39
C GLU A 93 -1.40 -10.19 19.60
N ILE A 94 -0.31 -10.74 19.05
CA ILE A 94 0.08 -12.14 19.21
C ILE A 94 1.62 -12.21 19.19
N SER A 95 2.21 -13.26 19.78
CA SER A 95 3.66 -13.47 19.74
C SER A 95 4.13 -13.96 18.37
N ALA A 96 5.33 -13.56 17.95
CA ALA A 96 5.98 -14.09 16.74
C ALA A 96 6.26 -15.61 16.83
N GLU A 97 6.40 -16.15 18.05
CA GLU A 97 6.62 -17.57 18.29
C GLU A 97 5.33 -18.40 18.28
N ASN A 98 4.17 -17.76 18.29
CA ASN A 98 2.87 -18.42 18.26
C ASN A 98 2.69 -19.21 16.95
N SER A 99 2.28 -20.46 17.03
CA SER A 99 2.13 -21.34 15.87
C SER A 99 1.05 -20.86 14.89
N PHE A 100 -0.02 -20.23 15.38
CA PHE A 100 -1.06 -19.64 14.52
C PHE A 100 -0.50 -18.47 13.68
N TYR A 101 0.35 -17.63 14.30
CA TYR A 101 1.03 -16.56 13.57
C TYR A 101 1.98 -17.12 12.51
N LYS A 102 2.80 -18.11 12.86
CA LYS A 102 3.73 -18.74 11.91
C LYS A 102 2.99 -19.36 10.72
N GLU A 103 1.88 -20.00 10.96
CA GLU A 103 1.05 -20.58 9.90
C GLU A 103 0.43 -19.49 9.01
N ALA A 104 -0.09 -18.40 9.59
CA ALA A 104 -0.60 -17.27 8.83
C ALA A 104 0.47 -16.64 7.95
N VAL A 105 1.70 -16.44 8.47
CA VAL A 105 2.84 -15.96 7.70
C VAL A 105 3.14 -16.88 6.52
N ARG A 106 3.16 -18.19 6.72
CA ARG A 106 3.36 -19.18 5.64
C ARG A 106 2.35 -19.00 4.52
N VAL A 107 1.08 -18.85 4.85
CA VAL A 107 0.01 -18.68 3.86
C VAL A 107 0.13 -17.34 3.15
N ILE A 108 0.32 -16.23 3.89
CA ILE A 108 0.42 -14.90 3.31
C ILE A 108 1.69 -14.77 2.44
N ALA A 109 2.79 -15.39 2.82
CA ALA A 109 4.03 -15.41 2.03
C ALA A 109 3.85 -16.04 0.64
N SER A 110 2.86 -16.93 0.47
CA SER A 110 2.53 -17.55 -0.82
C SER A 110 1.63 -16.69 -1.70
N THR A 111 1.08 -15.58 -1.18
CA THR A 111 0.22 -14.68 -1.95
C THR A 111 1.00 -13.75 -2.86
N ARG A 112 0.31 -13.17 -3.85
CA ARG A 112 0.85 -12.16 -4.75
C ARG A 112 0.04 -10.87 -4.63
N TRP A 113 0.74 -9.77 -4.82
CA TRP A 113 0.22 -8.43 -4.59
C TRP A 113 0.46 -7.52 -5.78
N ASN A 114 -0.50 -6.70 -6.11
CA ASN A 114 -0.26 -5.53 -6.94
C ASN A 114 0.42 -4.49 -6.07
N VAL A 115 1.52 -3.94 -6.54
CA VAL A 115 2.36 -3.04 -5.74
C VAL A 115 1.73 -1.65 -5.60
N ALA A 116 2.01 -1.00 -4.48
CA ALA A 116 1.70 0.41 -4.33
C ALA A 116 2.63 1.26 -5.20
N THR A 117 2.08 2.31 -5.79
CA THR A 117 2.85 3.26 -6.59
C THR A 117 2.49 4.70 -6.26
N LYS A 118 3.46 5.59 -6.42
CA LYS A 118 3.26 7.04 -6.44
C LYS A 118 3.88 7.57 -7.72
N ASP A 119 3.07 8.22 -8.56
CA ASP A 119 3.50 8.72 -9.88
C ASP A 119 4.15 7.64 -10.77
N ASN A 120 3.58 6.41 -10.72
CA ASN A 120 4.04 5.18 -11.39
C ASN A 120 5.38 4.61 -10.87
N GLU A 121 5.96 5.17 -9.82
CA GLU A 121 7.13 4.60 -9.16
C GLU A 121 6.70 3.71 -7.97
N TYR A 122 7.43 2.62 -7.74
CA TYR A 122 7.19 1.72 -6.61
C TYR A 122 7.25 2.47 -5.28
N LYS A 123 6.28 2.18 -4.42
CA LYS A 123 6.23 2.65 -3.05
C LYS A 123 6.08 1.47 -2.11
N LYS A 124 7.03 1.28 -1.20
CA LYS A 124 6.88 0.30 -0.13
C LYS A 124 5.65 0.64 0.72
N GLN A 125 4.76 -0.33 0.87
CA GLN A 125 3.56 -0.16 1.69
C GLN A 125 3.43 -1.32 2.66
N PHE A 126 3.11 -0.99 3.92
CA PHE A 126 2.75 -1.98 4.92
C PHE A 126 1.25 -2.27 4.87
N MET A 127 0.94 -3.56 4.92
CA MET A 127 -0.41 -4.10 4.97
C MET A 127 -0.67 -4.69 6.35
N VAL A 128 -1.91 -4.61 6.82
CA VAL A 128 -2.36 -5.25 8.04
C VAL A 128 -3.57 -6.13 7.71
N ILE A 129 -3.45 -7.42 7.97
CA ILE A 129 -4.52 -8.38 7.69
C ILE A 129 -5.00 -8.99 8.99
N PRO A 130 -6.31 -8.92 9.31
CA PRO A 130 -6.92 -9.70 10.37
C PRO A 130 -7.02 -11.16 9.96
N ILE A 131 -6.57 -12.07 10.82
CA ILE A 131 -6.69 -13.51 10.65
C ILE A 131 -7.67 -14.02 11.69
N LYS A 132 -8.73 -14.66 11.22
CA LYS A 132 -9.70 -15.34 12.09
C LYS A 132 -9.35 -16.83 12.17
N ALA A 133 -8.80 -17.25 13.31
CA ALA A 133 -8.52 -18.65 13.58
C ALA A 133 -9.71 -19.33 14.24
N ASN A 134 -10.25 -20.36 13.60
CA ASN A 134 -11.29 -21.20 14.19
C ASN A 134 -10.66 -22.20 15.15
N ILE A 135 -11.17 -22.27 16.35
CA ILE A 135 -10.64 -23.15 17.41
C ILE A 135 -11.70 -24.08 17.98
N GLY A 136 -12.91 -24.07 17.44
CA GLY A 136 -14.00 -24.93 17.89
C GLY A 136 -13.79 -26.41 17.61
N ASP A 137 -12.89 -26.76 16.71
CA ASP A 137 -12.61 -28.11 16.25
C ASP A 137 -11.32 -28.70 16.86
N PHE A 138 -10.73 -28.04 17.88
CA PHE A 138 -9.55 -28.54 18.62
C PHE A 138 -9.90 -29.39 19.85
#